data_915e521bbbc683ba6602ff874e1bdf18
#
_entry.id   915e521bbbc683ba6602ff874e1bdf18
#
_cell.length_a   1.000
_cell.length_b   1.000
_cell.length_c   1.000
_cell.angle_alpha   90.00
_cell.angle_beta   90.00
_cell.angle_gamma   90.00
#
_symmetry.space_group_name_H-M   'P 1'
#
loop_
_entity.id
_entity.type
_entity.pdbx_description
1 polymer ?
#
loop_
_entity_poly.entity_id
_entity_poly.type
_entity_poly.pdbx_seq_one_letter_code
_entity_poly.pdbx_strand_id
1 'polypeptide(L)'
;MTDYNGVIKDLIAGKWANPEDKKKYGIPIKKIEIDKSLDGKESLLISQLHPNQNLLIVSDQFTHKALGSRIYKNLQGKVKADEYIWESPSSSIEGVEFLRKKIKDYDGVIAVGSGTVSDSIKYATFLEKKSYSVFATTPMNAYTTGTASISFDGIKKSLVAHYAQGVFFDLEVLSMCPKRLTAAAFADVICRTTAQVDWLMSHKILKTDYQTAPYSLLALYEKDMIESASLIAKGDIEALALLTRISAIMGLGTSFTQTTHVGSMGEHGISHYIDMFAKDNHPGTSHGEQVGIATISISKIQNSILNNDTPPIIKPTQIPEQEIIQKLGHQMLDTIHDAMKTKIFDEKRAEMINNFFHKNWLEFVQPLREKMLDYDIIWNSMGECGALRTPEDAKLDSNFYK
;
A
#
# COMPACT_ATOMS: atom_id res chain seq x y z
N MET A 1 -7.59 13.76 -25.87
CA MET A 1 -7.73 12.63 -24.93
C MET A 1 -7.09 13.04 -23.63
N THR A 2 -7.79 12.83 -22.53
CA THR A 2 -7.24 13.08 -21.19
C THR A 2 -6.04 12.15 -20.94
N ASP A 3 -4.92 12.70 -20.45
CA ASP A 3 -3.76 11.88 -20.10
C ASP A 3 -3.90 11.35 -18.66
N TYR A 4 -4.48 10.17 -18.52
CA TYR A 4 -4.65 9.53 -17.24
C TYR A 4 -3.34 8.99 -16.63
N ASN A 5 -2.27 8.84 -17.41
CA ASN A 5 -1.00 8.29 -16.94
C ASN A 5 -0.05 9.35 -16.35
N GLY A 6 -0.10 10.58 -16.86
CA GLY A 6 0.71 11.67 -16.31
C GLY A 6 2.19 11.33 -16.21
N VAL A 7 2.79 11.59 -15.05
CA VAL A 7 4.21 11.38 -14.77
C VAL A 7 4.66 9.90 -14.88
N ILE A 8 3.74 8.94 -14.85
CA ILE A 8 4.07 7.50 -14.96
C ILE A 8 4.80 7.20 -16.28
N LYS A 9 4.45 7.90 -17.37
CA LYS A 9 5.16 7.74 -18.66
C LYS A 9 6.64 8.14 -18.57
N ASP A 10 6.92 9.22 -17.85
CA ASP A 10 8.29 9.68 -17.65
C ASP A 10 9.08 8.74 -16.72
N LEU A 11 8.41 8.13 -15.74
CA LEU A 11 9.02 7.10 -14.88
C LEU A 11 9.37 5.84 -15.67
N ILE A 12 8.48 5.35 -16.53
CA ILE A 12 8.75 4.20 -17.42
C ILE A 12 9.93 4.51 -18.34
N ALA A 13 10.00 5.74 -18.87
CA ALA A 13 11.07 6.17 -19.76
C ALA A 13 12.40 6.52 -19.02
N GLY A 14 12.42 6.50 -17.67
CA GLY A 14 13.58 6.92 -16.87
C GLY A 14 13.92 8.41 -17.02
N LYS A 15 12.94 9.24 -17.36
CA LYS A 15 13.12 10.68 -17.64
C LYS A 15 12.76 11.57 -16.45
N TRP A 16 11.92 11.10 -15.54
CA TRP A 16 11.52 11.89 -14.39
C TRP A 16 12.72 12.19 -13.47
N ALA A 17 12.92 13.45 -13.14
CA ALA A 17 13.95 13.91 -12.22
C ALA A 17 13.31 14.46 -10.96
N ASN A 18 13.74 13.98 -9.79
CA ASN A 18 13.28 14.50 -8.51
C ASN A 18 13.66 15.99 -8.38
N PRO A 19 12.70 16.88 -8.10
CA PRO A 19 12.97 18.31 -7.98
C PRO A 19 13.95 18.69 -6.86
N GLU A 20 14.08 17.83 -5.83
CA GLU A 20 14.93 18.12 -4.68
C GLU A 20 16.40 17.73 -4.92
N ASP A 21 16.69 16.51 -5.36
CA ASP A 21 18.05 16.01 -5.54
C ASP A 21 18.54 15.96 -7.01
N LYS A 22 17.65 16.28 -7.98
CA LYS A 22 17.89 16.27 -9.42
C LYS A 22 18.24 14.90 -10.00
N LYS A 23 18.15 13.83 -9.23
CA LYS A 23 18.37 12.46 -9.72
C LYS A 23 17.22 12.02 -10.60
N LYS A 24 17.56 11.27 -11.65
CA LYS A 24 16.57 10.62 -12.50
C LYS A 24 16.20 9.25 -11.94
N TYR A 25 14.91 8.97 -11.99
CA TYR A 25 14.34 7.71 -11.53
C TYR A 25 13.62 7.00 -12.67
N GLY A 26 13.81 5.70 -12.75
CA GLY A 26 13.09 4.79 -13.61
C GLY A 26 12.42 3.69 -12.77
N ILE A 27 11.51 2.96 -13.38
CA ILE A 27 10.78 1.87 -12.73
C ILE A 27 10.97 0.56 -13.47
N PRO A 28 10.92 -0.58 -12.78
CA PRO A 28 11.13 -1.89 -13.39
C PRO A 28 9.92 -2.41 -14.17
N ILE A 29 8.74 -1.76 -14.08
CA ILE A 29 7.52 -2.13 -14.80
C ILE A 29 7.61 -1.61 -16.23
N LYS A 30 7.41 -2.49 -17.22
CA LYS A 30 7.53 -2.11 -18.63
C LYS A 30 6.36 -1.29 -19.14
N LYS A 31 5.16 -1.52 -18.60
CA LYS A 31 3.96 -0.80 -18.99
C LYS A 31 2.99 -0.62 -17.83
N ILE A 32 2.52 0.59 -17.63
CA ILE A 32 1.37 0.91 -16.81
C ILE A 32 0.40 1.66 -17.71
N GLU A 33 -0.84 1.19 -17.75
CA GLU A 33 -1.89 1.81 -18.56
C GLU A 33 -3.10 2.12 -17.68
N ILE A 34 -3.44 3.39 -17.57
CA ILE A 34 -4.67 3.86 -16.96
C ILE A 34 -5.48 4.46 -18.11
N ASP A 35 -6.62 3.88 -18.42
CA ASP A 35 -7.47 4.37 -19.51
C ASP A 35 -8.94 4.27 -19.10
N LYS A 36 -9.79 5.09 -19.74
CA LYS A 36 -11.24 5.06 -19.52
C LYS A 36 -11.79 3.66 -19.73
N SER A 37 -11.38 2.99 -20.82
CA SER A 37 -11.69 1.58 -21.09
C SER A 37 -10.54 0.89 -21.80
N LEU A 38 -10.24 -0.33 -21.36
CA LEU A 38 -9.25 -1.20 -21.99
C LEU A 38 -9.91 -2.29 -22.86
N ASP A 39 -11.25 -2.27 -22.98
CA ASP A 39 -11.97 -3.27 -23.77
C ASP A 39 -11.48 -3.30 -25.23
N GLY A 40 -11.15 -4.50 -25.68
CA GLY A 40 -10.57 -4.75 -26.99
C GLY A 40 -9.07 -4.47 -27.14
N LYS A 41 -8.40 -3.85 -26.12
CA LYS A 41 -6.95 -3.57 -26.13
C LYS A 41 -6.12 -4.67 -25.46
N GLU A 42 -6.74 -5.56 -24.69
CA GLU A 42 -6.08 -6.52 -23.79
C GLU A 42 -5.12 -7.45 -24.53
N SER A 43 -5.54 -7.98 -25.69
CA SER A 43 -4.68 -8.88 -26.48
C SER A 43 -3.42 -8.19 -26.99
N LEU A 44 -3.52 -6.93 -27.40
CA LEU A 44 -2.35 -6.14 -27.82
C LEU A 44 -1.40 -5.87 -26.64
N LEU A 45 -1.96 -5.47 -25.50
CA LEU A 45 -1.19 -5.20 -24.28
C LEU A 45 -0.41 -6.44 -23.83
N ILE A 46 -1.07 -7.59 -23.80
CA ILE A 46 -0.47 -8.84 -23.34
C ILE A 46 0.54 -9.40 -24.35
N SER A 47 0.22 -9.41 -25.66
CA SER A 47 1.15 -9.94 -26.67
C SER A 47 2.46 -9.15 -26.75
N GLN A 48 2.45 -7.85 -26.44
CA GLN A 48 3.65 -7.03 -26.38
C GLN A 48 4.56 -7.37 -25.19
N LEU A 49 3.99 -7.76 -24.06
CA LEU A 49 4.73 -8.02 -22.81
C LEU A 49 5.10 -9.50 -22.65
N HIS A 50 4.30 -10.38 -23.22
CA HIS A 50 4.44 -11.84 -23.13
C HIS A 50 4.44 -12.50 -24.53
N PRO A 51 5.37 -12.14 -25.41
CA PRO A 51 5.39 -12.65 -26.77
C PRO A 51 5.62 -14.18 -26.77
N ASN A 52 4.76 -14.90 -27.49
CA ASN A 52 4.83 -16.36 -27.68
C ASN A 52 4.79 -17.20 -26.38
N GLN A 53 4.34 -16.64 -25.26
CA GLN A 53 4.21 -17.35 -23.99
C GLN A 53 2.85 -18.08 -23.91
N ASN A 54 2.87 -19.22 -23.20
CA ASN A 54 1.67 -19.92 -22.74
C ASN A 54 1.34 -19.36 -21.35
N LEU A 55 0.17 -18.71 -21.21
CA LEU A 55 -0.20 -17.96 -20.04
C LEU A 55 -1.35 -18.60 -19.27
N LEU A 56 -1.37 -18.44 -17.94
CA LEU A 56 -2.53 -18.75 -17.12
C LEU A 56 -3.19 -17.45 -16.64
N ILE A 57 -4.45 -17.25 -16.98
CA ILE A 57 -5.26 -16.16 -16.41
C ILE A 57 -5.82 -16.66 -15.09
N VAL A 58 -5.54 -15.95 -14.01
CA VAL A 58 -6.02 -16.29 -12.65
C VAL A 58 -6.88 -15.16 -12.11
N SER A 59 -8.11 -15.49 -11.70
CA SER A 59 -9.06 -14.60 -11.04
C SER A 59 -9.79 -15.36 -9.92
N ASP A 60 -10.48 -14.67 -9.03
CA ASP A 60 -11.49 -15.28 -8.16
C ASP A 60 -12.90 -15.16 -8.78
N GLN A 61 -13.91 -15.74 -8.14
CA GLN A 61 -15.27 -15.72 -8.64
C GLN A 61 -15.83 -14.31 -8.88
N PHE A 62 -15.51 -13.36 -7.99
CA PHE A 62 -15.99 -11.99 -8.08
C PHE A 62 -15.24 -11.21 -9.16
N THR A 63 -13.92 -11.31 -9.17
CA THR A 63 -13.08 -10.61 -10.14
C THR A 63 -13.15 -11.23 -11.53
N HIS A 64 -13.44 -12.53 -11.64
CA HIS A 64 -13.80 -13.17 -12.92
C HIS A 64 -15.05 -12.54 -13.52
N LYS A 65 -16.11 -12.39 -12.71
CA LYS A 65 -17.35 -11.76 -13.16
C LYS A 65 -17.16 -10.28 -13.52
N ALA A 66 -16.33 -9.57 -12.76
CA ALA A 66 -16.09 -8.13 -12.98
C ALA A 66 -15.24 -7.86 -14.23
N LEU A 67 -14.22 -8.68 -14.50
CA LEU A 67 -13.24 -8.41 -15.55
C LEU A 67 -12.66 -9.69 -16.19
N GLY A 68 -12.42 -10.77 -15.41
CA GLY A 68 -11.67 -11.95 -15.86
C GLY A 68 -12.28 -12.62 -17.10
N SER A 69 -13.60 -12.75 -17.13
CA SER A 69 -14.33 -13.31 -18.27
C SER A 69 -14.11 -12.49 -19.56
N ARG A 70 -14.09 -11.15 -19.47
CA ARG A 70 -13.78 -10.27 -20.61
C ARG A 70 -12.32 -10.45 -21.06
N ILE A 71 -11.37 -10.50 -20.13
CA ILE A 71 -9.96 -10.73 -20.45
C ILE A 71 -9.79 -12.06 -21.19
N TYR A 72 -10.32 -13.14 -20.64
CA TYR A 72 -10.24 -14.45 -21.28
C TYR A 72 -10.80 -14.43 -22.71
N LYS A 73 -12.00 -13.88 -22.89
CA LYS A 73 -12.66 -13.77 -24.20
C LYS A 73 -11.84 -12.97 -25.20
N ASN A 74 -11.28 -11.82 -24.79
CA ASN A 74 -10.53 -10.92 -25.68
C ASN A 74 -9.14 -11.45 -26.05
N LEU A 75 -8.60 -12.40 -25.30
CA LEU A 75 -7.35 -13.10 -25.59
C LEU A 75 -7.51 -14.33 -26.48
N GLN A 76 -8.73 -14.93 -26.55
CA GLN A 76 -9.00 -16.12 -27.35
C GLN A 76 -8.60 -15.95 -28.82
N GLY A 77 -7.84 -16.95 -29.33
CA GLY A 77 -7.35 -16.97 -30.71
C GLY A 77 -6.24 -15.96 -31.04
N LYS A 78 -5.84 -15.11 -30.08
CA LYS A 78 -4.80 -14.07 -30.25
C LYS A 78 -3.58 -14.30 -29.36
N VAL A 79 -3.81 -14.81 -28.16
CA VAL A 79 -2.78 -15.14 -27.17
C VAL A 79 -3.06 -16.56 -26.67
N LYS A 80 -2.03 -17.37 -26.52
CA LYS A 80 -2.17 -18.71 -25.93
C LYS A 80 -2.34 -18.56 -24.43
N ALA A 81 -3.57 -18.72 -23.95
CA ALA A 81 -3.92 -18.57 -22.55
C ALA A 81 -5.08 -19.48 -22.14
N ASP A 82 -4.93 -20.11 -20.99
CA ASP A 82 -5.98 -20.80 -20.27
C ASP A 82 -6.47 -19.95 -19.10
N GLU A 83 -7.64 -20.26 -18.54
CA GLU A 83 -8.15 -19.57 -17.36
C GLU A 83 -8.28 -20.51 -16.15
N TYR A 84 -8.07 -19.94 -14.98
CA TYR A 84 -8.31 -20.59 -13.69
C TYR A 84 -9.05 -19.64 -12.75
N ILE A 85 -10.25 -20.06 -12.31
CA ILE A 85 -11.03 -19.33 -11.31
C ILE A 85 -10.71 -19.91 -9.94
N TRP A 86 -10.06 -19.13 -9.10
CA TRP A 86 -9.63 -19.55 -7.77
C TRP A 86 -10.77 -19.39 -6.76
N GLU A 87 -11.33 -20.52 -6.32
CA GLU A 87 -12.55 -20.55 -5.49
C GLU A 87 -12.35 -19.92 -4.10
N SER A 88 -11.21 -20.13 -3.49
CA SER A 88 -10.91 -19.66 -2.13
C SER A 88 -9.56 -18.92 -2.08
N PRO A 89 -9.50 -17.71 -2.63
CA PRO A 89 -8.25 -16.94 -2.66
C PRO A 89 -7.82 -16.54 -1.26
N SER A 90 -6.53 -16.74 -0.94
CA SER A 90 -5.94 -16.27 0.29
C SER A 90 -4.50 -15.80 0.05
N SER A 91 -4.12 -14.70 0.68
CA SER A 91 -2.74 -14.21 0.70
C SER A 91 -1.94 -14.90 1.83
N SER A 92 -2.02 -16.22 1.89
CA SER A 92 -1.26 -17.06 2.81
C SER A 92 -0.22 -17.89 2.06
N ILE A 93 0.75 -18.45 2.80
CA ILE A 93 1.77 -19.30 2.20
C ILE A 93 1.16 -20.56 1.55
N GLU A 94 0.09 -21.10 2.14
CA GLU A 94 -0.64 -22.24 1.58
C GLU A 94 -1.29 -21.89 0.24
N GLY A 95 -1.90 -20.69 0.13
CA GLY A 95 -2.45 -20.15 -1.09
C GLY A 95 -1.39 -19.96 -2.17
N VAL A 96 -0.22 -19.45 -1.79
CA VAL A 96 0.95 -19.32 -2.67
C VAL A 96 1.44 -20.68 -3.17
N GLU A 97 1.63 -21.66 -2.28
CA GLU A 97 2.06 -23.01 -2.65
C GLU A 97 1.05 -23.73 -3.54
N PHE A 98 -0.23 -23.48 -3.32
CA PHE A 98 -1.28 -23.97 -4.23
C PHE A 98 -1.12 -23.36 -5.63
N LEU A 99 -0.94 -22.03 -5.74
CA LEU A 99 -0.76 -21.36 -7.02
C LEU A 99 0.51 -21.80 -7.73
N ARG A 100 1.63 -22.01 -7.01
CA ARG A 100 2.87 -22.53 -7.60
C ARG A 100 2.65 -23.83 -8.37
N LYS A 101 1.85 -24.75 -7.82
CA LYS A 101 1.50 -26.01 -8.48
C LYS A 101 0.66 -25.77 -9.74
N LYS A 102 -0.27 -24.79 -9.69
CA LYS A 102 -1.15 -24.46 -10.83
C LYS A 102 -0.42 -23.81 -11.99
N ILE A 103 0.56 -22.94 -11.69
CA ILE A 103 1.28 -22.21 -12.73
C ILE A 103 2.47 -22.97 -13.32
N LYS A 104 2.76 -24.19 -12.85
CA LYS A 104 3.96 -24.97 -13.19
C LYS A 104 4.21 -25.09 -14.70
N ASP A 105 3.17 -25.40 -15.46
CA ASP A 105 3.23 -25.71 -16.88
C ASP A 105 3.01 -24.49 -17.80
N TYR A 106 2.96 -23.29 -17.20
CA TYR A 106 2.78 -22.03 -17.92
C TYR A 106 4.08 -21.20 -17.88
N ASP A 107 4.30 -20.39 -18.93
CA ASP A 107 5.46 -19.50 -19.03
C ASP A 107 5.31 -18.22 -18.19
N GLY A 108 4.06 -17.78 -18.02
CA GLY A 108 3.72 -16.58 -17.25
C GLY A 108 2.26 -16.57 -16.79
N VAL A 109 1.89 -15.55 -16.03
CA VAL A 109 0.57 -15.43 -15.42
C VAL A 109 -0.04 -14.06 -15.67
N ILE A 110 -1.34 -14.04 -15.95
CA ILE A 110 -2.16 -12.82 -15.95
C ILE A 110 -3.04 -12.84 -14.69
N ALA A 111 -2.73 -12.00 -13.73
CA ALA A 111 -3.57 -11.79 -12.56
C ALA A 111 -4.74 -10.87 -12.94
N VAL A 112 -5.96 -11.27 -12.61
CA VAL A 112 -7.14 -10.40 -12.74
C VAL A 112 -7.83 -10.36 -11.38
N GLY A 113 -7.65 -9.26 -10.65
CA GLY A 113 -8.24 -9.25 -9.32
C GLY A 113 -7.82 -8.15 -8.38
N SER A 114 -8.18 -8.40 -7.13
CA SER A 114 -7.87 -7.58 -5.97
C SER A 114 -6.43 -7.79 -5.48
N GLY A 115 -6.07 -7.11 -4.38
CA GLY A 115 -4.76 -7.27 -3.73
C GLY A 115 -4.44 -8.72 -3.34
N THR A 116 -5.41 -9.48 -2.83
CA THR A 116 -5.23 -10.89 -2.44
C THR A 116 -4.78 -11.76 -3.61
N VAL A 117 -5.48 -11.67 -4.74
CA VAL A 117 -5.12 -12.42 -5.97
C VAL A 117 -3.77 -11.95 -6.50
N SER A 118 -3.56 -10.63 -6.57
CA SER A 118 -2.34 -10.04 -7.10
C SER A 118 -1.10 -10.39 -6.27
N ASP A 119 -1.15 -10.26 -4.95
CA ASP A 119 0.00 -10.52 -4.09
C ASP A 119 0.36 -12.01 -4.05
N SER A 120 -0.63 -12.89 -4.03
CA SER A 120 -0.39 -14.34 -4.07
C SER A 120 0.24 -14.77 -5.40
N ILE A 121 -0.23 -14.24 -6.53
CA ILE A 121 0.36 -14.50 -7.85
C ILE A 121 1.74 -13.89 -7.95
N LYS A 122 1.93 -12.65 -7.52
CA LYS A 122 3.22 -11.98 -7.49
C LYS A 122 4.27 -12.83 -6.77
N TYR A 123 3.94 -13.32 -5.58
CA TYR A 123 4.87 -14.12 -4.80
C TYR A 123 5.07 -15.53 -5.38
N ALA A 124 4.01 -16.20 -5.86
CA ALA A 124 4.12 -17.50 -6.52
C ALA A 124 4.97 -17.43 -7.80
N THR A 125 4.77 -16.41 -8.64
CA THR A 125 5.58 -16.22 -9.86
C THR A 125 7.01 -15.82 -9.55
N PHE A 126 7.25 -15.07 -8.47
CA PHE A 126 8.60 -14.76 -7.99
C PHE A 126 9.37 -16.04 -7.62
N LEU A 127 8.75 -16.92 -6.83
CA LEU A 127 9.37 -18.20 -6.42
C LEU A 127 9.62 -19.12 -7.62
N GLU A 128 8.71 -19.15 -8.59
CA GLU A 128 8.83 -19.95 -9.82
C GLU A 128 9.64 -19.26 -10.94
N LYS A 129 10.16 -18.04 -10.70
CA LYS A 129 10.92 -17.23 -11.68
C LYS A 129 10.15 -17.01 -12.99
N LYS A 130 8.85 -16.82 -12.91
CA LYS A 130 7.95 -16.58 -14.05
C LYS A 130 7.55 -15.12 -14.12
N SER A 131 7.26 -14.63 -15.32
CA SER A 131 6.73 -13.28 -15.51
C SER A 131 5.23 -13.23 -15.19
N TYR A 132 4.73 -12.05 -14.79
CA TYR A 132 3.29 -11.83 -14.68
C TYR A 132 2.91 -10.41 -15.09
N SER A 133 1.65 -10.24 -15.46
CA SER A 133 0.97 -8.95 -15.62
C SER A 133 -0.31 -8.93 -14.81
N VAL A 134 -0.85 -7.76 -14.50
CA VAL A 134 -2.06 -7.63 -13.70
C VAL A 134 -3.07 -6.67 -14.32
N PHE A 135 -4.33 -7.10 -14.38
CA PHE A 135 -5.50 -6.26 -14.61
C PHE A 135 -6.19 -6.03 -13.26
N ALA A 136 -6.13 -4.80 -12.81
CA ALA A 136 -6.62 -4.40 -11.50
C ALA A 136 -8.15 -4.27 -11.48
N THR A 137 -8.78 -4.74 -10.40
CA THR A 137 -10.22 -4.57 -10.15
C THR A 137 -10.52 -3.60 -9.01
N THR A 138 -9.48 -3.03 -8.40
CA THR A 138 -9.54 -2.01 -7.34
C THR A 138 -8.48 -0.96 -7.58
N PRO A 139 -8.65 0.30 -7.14
CA PRO A 139 -7.64 1.35 -7.33
C PRO A 139 -6.56 1.34 -6.23
N MET A 140 -5.90 0.19 -5.97
CA MET A 140 -4.94 0.01 -4.87
C MET A 140 -3.47 0.11 -5.33
N ASN A 141 -2.57 0.40 -4.38
CA ASN A 141 -1.13 0.52 -4.60
C ASN A 141 -0.39 -0.83 -4.77
N ALA A 142 -0.96 -1.92 -4.26
CA ALA A 142 -0.34 -3.25 -4.23
C ALA A 142 0.15 -3.76 -5.61
N TYR A 143 -0.49 -3.34 -6.70
CA TYR A 143 -0.16 -3.82 -8.05
C TYR A 143 1.19 -3.34 -8.57
N THR A 144 1.68 -2.22 -8.06
CA THR A 144 2.92 -1.57 -8.52
C THR A 144 4.07 -1.69 -7.54
N THR A 145 3.89 -2.43 -6.44
CA THR A 145 4.96 -2.72 -5.48
C THR A 145 5.82 -3.91 -5.89
N GLY A 146 7.08 -3.92 -5.47
CA GLY A 146 7.99 -5.07 -5.56
C GLY A 146 7.90 -6.04 -4.39
N THR A 147 6.93 -5.85 -3.49
CA THR A 147 6.69 -6.69 -2.32
C THR A 147 5.32 -7.32 -2.39
N ALA A 148 5.14 -8.43 -1.70
CA ALA A 148 3.85 -9.11 -1.52
C ALA A 148 3.54 -9.26 -0.03
N SER A 149 2.28 -9.01 0.34
CA SER A 149 1.81 -9.17 1.72
C SER A 149 1.24 -10.59 1.89
N ILE A 150 2.01 -11.48 2.55
CA ILE A 150 1.68 -12.90 2.70
C ILE A 150 1.67 -13.27 4.19
N SER A 151 0.68 -14.06 4.58
CA SER A 151 0.57 -14.61 5.94
C SER A 151 1.27 -15.96 6.07
N PHE A 152 2.03 -16.11 7.15
CA PHE A 152 2.67 -17.36 7.60
C PHE A 152 2.20 -17.64 9.02
N ASP A 153 1.51 -18.74 9.24
CA ASP A 153 0.98 -19.12 10.56
C ASP A 153 0.23 -17.97 11.26
N GLY A 154 -0.58 -17.23 10.48
CA GLY A 154 -1.34 -16.08 10.98
C GLY A 154 -0.53 -14.80 11.14
N ILE A 155 0.78 -14.80 10.90
CA ILE A 155 1.64 -13.61 10.95
C ILE A 155 1.78 -13.03 9.53
N LYS A 156 1.28 -11.82 9.34
CA LYS A 156 1.37 -11.10 8.06
C LYS A 156 2.75 -10.49 7.88
N LYS A 157 3.38 -10.75 6.73
CA LYS A 157 4.71 -10.24 6.39
C LYS A 157 4.73 -9.62 5.00
N SER A 158 5.39 -8.47 4.87
CA SER A 158 5.75 -7.90 3.57
C SER A 158 7.03 -8.57 3.07
N LEU A 159 6.92 -9.40 2.07
CA LEU A 159 8.02 -10.16 1.51
C LEU A 159 8.53 -9.51 0.22
N VAL A 160 9.85 -9.53 0.04
CA VAL A 160 10.45 -9.15 -1.23
C VAL A 160 9.97 -10.10 -2.32
N ALA A 161 9.52 -9.53 -3.42
CA ALA A 161 9.04 -10.23 -4.60
C ALA A 161 9.60 -9.56 -5.86
N HIS A 162 8.84 -9.54 -6.94
CA HIS A 162 9.20 -8.87 -8.17
C HIS A 162 8.06 -7.98 -8.70
N TYR A 163 8.37 -7.13 -9.65
CA TYR A 163 7.39 -6.25 -10.29
C TYR A 163 6.69 -6.95 -11.45
N ALA A 164 5.43 -6.59 -11.69
CA ALA A 164 4.70 -7.00 -12.89
C ALA A 164 5.39 -6.50 -14.16
N GLN A 165 5.25 -7.22 -15.27
CA GLN A 165 5.64 -6.71 -16.59
C GLN A 165 4.72 -5.56 -17.02
N GLY A 166 3.42 -5.71 -16.76
CA GLY A 166 2.40 -4.71 -17.02
C GLY A 166 1.36 -4.62 -15.93
N VAL A 167 0.87 -3.40 -15.68
CA VAL A 167 -0.22 -3.10 -14.74
C VAL A 167 -1.28 -2.29 -15.47
N PHE A 168 -2.51 -2.77 -15.46
CA PHE A 168 -3.60 -2.26 -16.29
C PHE A 168 -4.80 -1.88 -15.45
N PHE A 169 -5.24 -0.63 -15.58
CA PHE A 169 -6.39 -0.07 -14.88
C PHE A 169 -7.44 0.40 -15.90
N ASP A 170 -8.56 -0.28 -15.93
CA ASP A 170 -9.74 0.08 -16.68
C ASP A 170 -10.69 0.87 -15.77
N LEU A 171 -10.81 2.19 -16.01
CA LEU A 171 -11.56 3.08 -15.12
C LEU A 171 -13.06 2.78 -15.12
N GLU A 172 -13.64 2.26 -16.23
CA GLU A 172 -15.02 1.81 -16.24
C GLU A 172 -15.23 0.61 -15.32
N VAL A 173 -14.28 -0.33 -15.27
CA VAL A 173 -14.29 -1.44 -14.32
C VAL A 173 -14.11 -0.94 -12.88
N LEU A 174 -13.18 -0.04 -12.65
CA LEU A 174 -12.95 0.54 -11.32
C LEU A 174 -14.14 1.35 -10.81
N SER A 175 -14.90 2.00 -11.70
CA SER A 175 -16.12 2.73 -11.32
C SER A 175 -17.23 1.82 -10.77
N MET A 176 -17.22 0.55 -11.16
CA MET A 176 -18.14 -0.48 -10.67
C MET A 176 -17.61 -1.23 -9.43
N CYS A 177 -16.39 -0.90 -8.99
CA CYS A 177 -15.83 -1.44 -7.76
C CYS A 177 -16.75 -1.14 -6.56
N PRO A 178 -16.95 -2.07 -5.61
CA PRO A 178 -17.70 -1.77 -4.40
C PRO A 178 -17.16 -0.52 -3.71
N LYS A 179 -18.03 0.45 -3.43
CA LYS A 179 -17.66 1.76 -2.86
C LYS A 179 -16.77 1.65 -1.61
N ARG A 180 -17.04 0.64 -0.80
CA ARG A 180 -16.23 0.31 0.38
C ARG A 180 -14.75 0.08 0.03
N LEU A 181 -14.46 -0.62 -1.08
CA LEU A 181 -13.08 -0.90 -1.50
C LEU A 181 -12.41 0.32 -2.13
N THR A 182 -13.17 1.16 -2.83
CA THR A 182 -12.68 2.45 -3.34
C THR A 182 -12.32 3.39 -2.19
N ALA A 183 -13.19 3.49 -1.18
CA ALA A 183 -12.95 4.28 0.02
C ALA A 183 -11.73 3.74 0.83
N ALA A 184 -11.58 2.42 0.91
CA ALA A 184 -10.41 1.79 1.52
C ALA A 184 -9.11 2.11 0.77
N ALA A 185 -9.15 2.16 -0.57
CA ALA A 185 -7.99 2.56 -1.36
C ALA A 185 -7.62 4.04 -1.16
N PHE A 186 -8.62 4.93 -1.05
CA PHE A 186 -8.40 6.33 -0.70
C PHE A 186 -7.75 6.46 0.69
N ALA A 187 -8.26 5.73 1.69
CA ALA A 187 -7.75 5.72 3.05
C ALA A 187 -6.31 5.18 3.13
N ASP A 188 -5.99 4.17 2.32
CA ASP A 188 -4.65 3.60 2.22
C ASP A 188 -3.64 4.56 1.56
N VAL A 189 -4.08 5.39 0.62
CA VAL A 189 -3.23 6.41 0.01
C VAL A 189 -3.00 7.60 0.95
N ILE A 190 -4.02 8.07 1.66
CA ILE A 190 -3.90 9.25 2.52
C ILE A 190 -2.97 9.01 3.72
N CYS A 191 -2.71 7.74 4.10
CA CYS A 191 -1.79 7.37 5.17
C CYS A 191 -0.35 7.86 4.92
N ARG A 192 0.01 8.13 3.66
CA ARG A 192 1.32 8.66 3.33
C ARG A 192 1.65 9.95 4.08
N THR A 193 0.64 10.73 4.47
CA THR A 193 0.83 11.99 5.21
C THR A 193 1.41 11.75 6.58
N THR A 194 0.93 10.72 7.29
CA THR A 194 1.48 10.31 8.59
C THR A 194 2.77 9.53 8.44
N ALA A 195 2.87 8.66 7.44
CA ALA A 195 4.07 7.87 7.16
C ALA A 195 5.28 8.76 6.81
N GLN A 196 5.08 9.83 6.04
CA GLN A 196 6.15 10.77 5.72
C GLN A 196 6.71 11.45 6.97
N VAL A 197 5.86 11.87 7.89
CA VAL A 197 6.25 12.53 9.14
C VAL A 197 7.01 11.54 10.04
N ASP A 198 6.50 10.33 10.21
CA ASP A 198 7.13 9.28 11.00
C ASP A 198 8.53 8.92 10.45
N TRP A 199 8.64 8.75 9.13
CA TRP A 199 9.92 8.41 8.52
C TRP A 199 10.94 9.55 8.61
N LEU A 200 10.51 10.81 8.38
CA LEU A 200 11.37 11.96 8.55
C LEU A 200 11.81 12.14 10.03
N MET A 201 10.89 11.91 10.97
CA MET A 201 11.21 11.94 12.40
C MET A 201 12.21 10.83 12.76
N SER A 202 12.01 9.63 12.28
CA SER A 202 12.95 8.51 12.44
C SER A 202 14.35 8.86 11.88
N HIS A 203 14.39 9.46 10.69
CA HIS A 203 15.65 9.95 10.10
C HIS A 203 16.35 10.97 11.01
N LYS A 204 15.61 11.95 11.51
CA LYS A 204 16.18 13.02 12.36
C LYS A 204 16.69 12.49 13.70
N ILE A 205 15.98 11.53 14.32
CA ILE A 205 16.32 11.00 15.66
C ILE A 205 17.26 9.79 15.57
N LEU A 206 16.94 8.81 14.71
CA LEU A 206 17.62 7.51 14.65
C LEU A 206 18.68 7.44 13.54
N LYS A 207 18.79 8.47 12.70
CA LYS A 207 19.67 8.52 11.53
C LYS A 207 19.38 7.40 10.51
N THR A 208 18.11 6.99 10.41
CA THR A 208 17.66 6.07 9.37
C THR A 208 17.69 6.76 8.00
N ASP A 209 17.74 5.99 6.92
CA ASP A 209 17.64 6.55 5.58
C ASP A 209 16.28 7.24 5.38
N TYR A 210 16.27 8.32 4.62
CA TYR A 210 15.07 9.03 4.21
C TYR A 210 15.23 9.50 2.76
N GLN A 211 14.21 9.30 1.95
CA GLN A 211 14.23 9.66 0.54
C GLN A 211 13.01 10.50 0.18
N THR A 212 13.23 11.58 -0.55
CA THR A 212 12.20 12.56 -0.90
C THR A 212 11.49 12.25 -2.22
N ALA A 213 12.13 11.50 -3.11
CA ALA A 213 11.61 11.24 -4.45
C ALA A 213 10.16 10.72 -4.50
N PRO A 214 9.75 9.72 -3.68
CA PRO A 214 8.35 9.25 -3.68
C PRO A 214 7.38 10.36 -3.30
N TYR A 215 7.73 11.17 -2.31
CA TYR A 215 6.86 12.23 -1.81
C TYR A 215 6.75 13.41 -2.78
N SER A 216 7.83 13.75 -3.48
CA SER A 216 7.79 14.75 -4.56
C SER A 216 6.87 14.34 -5.70
N LEU A 217 6.75 13.04 -5.98
CA LEU A 217 5.79 12.50 -6.95
C LEU A 217 4.35 12.55 -6.44
N LEU A 218 4.12 12.13 -5.21
CA LEU A 218 2.79 12.09 -4.60
C LEU A 218 2.21 13.50 -4.44
N ALA A 219 3.05 14.47 -4.06
CA ALA A 219 2.66 15.87 -3.89
C ALA A 219 2.08 16.51 -5.18
N LEU A 220 2.39 15.96 -6.37
CA LEU A 220 1.83 16.44 -7.63
C LEU A 220 0.31 16.27 -7.73
N TYR A 221 -0.26 15.33 -6.98
CA TYR A 221 -1.65 14.90 -7.13
C TYR A 221 -2.45 14.87 -5.83
N GLU A 222 -1.79 15.00 -4.68
CA GLU A 222 -2.42 14.79 -3.38
C GLU A 222 -3.54 15.78 -3.09
N LYS A 223 -3.29 17.08 -3.32
CA LYS A 223 -4.29 18.11 -3.10
C LYS A 223 -5.55 17.84 -3.92
N ASP A 224 -5.37 17.60 -5.22
CA ASP A 224 -6.49 17.36 -6.14
C ASP A 224 -7.27 16.09 -5.73
N MET A 225 -6.57 15.04 -5.26
CA MET A 225 -7.20 13.81 -4.76
C MET A 225 -8.06 14.08 -3.52
N ILE A 226 -7.54 14.83 -2.57
CA ILE A 226 -8.26 15.19 -1.34
C ILE A 226 -9.51 16.01 -1.66
N GLU A 227 -9.37 17.02 -2.51
CA GLU A 227 -10.49 17.87 -2.94
C GLU A 227 -11.53 17.11 -3.79
N SER A 228 -11.15 15.97 -4.38
CA SER A 228 -12.03 15.10 -5.17
C SER A 228 -12.66 13.96 -4.35
N ALA A 229 -12.50 13.90 -3.02
CA ALA A 229 -12.94 12.78 -2.18
C ALA A 229 -14.42 12.41 -2.40
N SER A 230 -15.33 13.39 -2.46
CA SER A 230 -16.76 13.16 -2.70
C SER A 230 -17.07 12.67 -4.12
N LEU A 231 -16.27 13.04 -5.12
CA LEU A 231 -16.40 12.56 -6.51
C LEU A 231 -15.88 11.12 -6.62
N ILE A 232 -14.79 10.80 -5.93
CA ILE A 232 -14.26 9.42 -5.82
C ILE A 232 -15.33 8.50 -5.23
N ALA A 233 -16.00 8.91 -4.15
CA ALA A 233 -17.10 8.16 -3.54
C ALA A 233 -18.28 7.90 -4.50
N LYS A 234 -18.52 8.81 -5.44
CA LYS A 234 -19.57 8.68 -6.46
C LYS A 234 -19.16 7.79 -7.63
N GLY A 235 -17.86 7.49 -7.78
CA GLY A 235 -17.33 6.72 -8.90
C GLY A 235 -17.11 7.58 -10.16
N ASP A 236 -16.89 8.89 -9.99
CA ASP A 236 -16.54 9.77 -11.12
C ASP A 236 -15.22 9.32 -11.78
N ILE A 237 -15.21 9.19 -13.08
CA ILE A 237 -14.09 8.62 -13.85
C ILE A 237 -12.80 9.44 -13.70
N GLU A 238 -12.89 10.76 -13.74
CA GLU A 238 -11.71 11.63 -13.64
C GLU A 238 -11.13 11.58 -12.21
N ALA A 239 -11.99 11.59 -11.21
CA ALA A 239 -11.59 11.46 -9.82
C ALA A 239 -11.02 10.07 -9.50
N LEU A 240 -11.57 9.00 -10.09
CA LEU A 240 -11.01 7.65 -9.98
C LEU A 240 -9.66 7.52 -10.70
N ALA A 241 -9.49 8.18 -11.85
CA ALA A 241 -8.20 8.21 -12.54
C ALA A 241 -7.12 8.87 -11.68
N LEU A 242 -7.48 9.92 -10.95
CA LEU A 242 -6.58 10.60 -10.01
C LEU A 242 -6.19 9.68 -8.84
N LEU A 243 -7.17 9.05 -8.17
CA LEU A 243 -6.91 8.08 -7.11
C LEU A 243 -6.06 6.91 -7.61
N THR A 244 -6.38 6.36 -8.78
CA THR A 244 -5.63 5.24 -9.37
C THR A 244 -4.19 5.61 -9.67
N ARG A 245 -3.96 6.82 -10.20
CA ARG A 245 -2.62 7.34 -10.50
C ARG A 245 -1.79 7.49 -9.25
N ILE A 246 -2.33 8.13 -8.21
CA ILE A 246 -1.59 8.36 -6.96
C ILE A 246 -1.33 7.04 -6.24
N SER A 247 -2.27 6.10 -6.24
CA SER A 247 -2.08 4.74 -5.72
C SER A 247 -0.95 4.02 -6.45
N ALA A 248 -0.94 4.06 -7.78
CA ALA A 248 0.12 3.46 -8.59
C ALA A 248 1.49 4.09 -8.27
N ILE A 249 1.58 5.41 -8.16
CA ILE A 249 2.82 6.14 -7.82
C ILE A 249 3.29 5.76 -6.41
N MET A 250 2.40 5.64 -5.44
CA MET A 250 2.74 5.23 -4.08
C MET A 250 3.38 3.84 -4.05
N GLY A 251 2.81 2.87 -4.75
CA GLY A 251 3.41 1.54 -4.89
C GLY A 251 4.77 1.56 -5.60
N LEU A 252 4.92 2.38 -6.65
CA LEU A 252 6.19 2.59 -7.35
C LEU A 252 7.28 3.18 -6.45
N GLY A 253 6.91 3.93 -5.41
CA GLY A 253 7.84 4.47 -4.43
C GLY A 253 8.75 3.42 -3.81
N THR A 254 8.27 2.19 -3.67
CA THR A 254 9.07 1.06 -3.16
C THR A 254 10.26 0.70 -4.08
N SER A 255 10.17 0.99 -5.38
CA SER A 255 11.27 0.75 -6.32
C SER A 255 12.43 1.74 -6.15
N PHE A 256 12.15 2.93 -5.63
CA PHE A 256 13.17 3.95 -5.37
C PHE A 256 13.87 3.75 -4.03
N THR A 257 13.10 3.34 -3.02
CA THR A 257 13.53 3.34 -1.62
C THR A 257 13.99 1.98 -1.12
N GLN A 258 13.65 0.90 -1.83
CA GLN A 258 13.84 -0.50 -1.40
C GLN A 258 13.19 -0.81 -0.04
N THR A 259 12.21 0.02 0.37
CA THR A 259 11.46 -0.11 1.61
C THR A 259 10.01 0.30 1.40
N THR A 260 9.12 -0.12 2.28
CA THR A 260 7.70 0.25 2.29
C THR A 260 7.42 1.56 3.05
N HIS A 261 8.43 2.18 3.67
CA HIS A 261 8.27 3.36 4.53
C HIS A 261 7.60 4.57 3.85
N VAL A 262 7.60 4.60 2.52
CA VAL A 262 6.92 5.65 1.74
C VAL A 262 5.42 5.76 2.05
N GLY A 263 4.80 4.68 2.47
CA GLY A 263 3.39 4.64 2.82
C GLY A 263 3.05 3.56 3.85
N SER A 264 4.02 3.17 4.72
CA SER A 264 3.79 2.12 5.70
C SER A 264 4.68 2.34 6.92
N MET A 265 4.16 3.00 7.94
CA MET A 265 4.82 3.29 9.20
C MET A 265 3.93 2.92 10.40
N GLY A 266 3.67 3.83 11.33
CA GLY A 266 2.91 3.57 12.54
C GLY A 266 1.47 3.07 12.29
N GLU A 267 0.78 3.67 11.34
CA GLU A 267 -0.59 3.30 10.96
C GLU A 267 -0.69 1.86 10.43
N HIS A 268 0.28 1.43 9.65
CA HIS A 268 0.35 0.05 9.16
C HIS A 268 0.69 -0.94 10.27
N GLY A 269 1.51 -0.53 11.25
CA GLY A 269 1.75 -1.33 12.44
C GLY A 269 0.47 -1.67 13.19
N ILE A 270 -0.44 -0.70 13.33
CA ILE A 270 -1.77 -0.89 13.93
C ILE A 270 -2.63 -1.83 13.07
N SER A 271 -2.68 -1.64 11.76
CA SER A 271 -3.40 -2.53 10.84
C SER A 271 -2.91 -3.99 10.94
N HIS A 272 -1.59 -4.20 10.92
CA HIS A 272 -1.02 -5.54 11.08
C HIS A 272 -1.34 -6.16 12.44
N TYR A 273 -1.37 -5.35 13.51
CA TYR A 273 -1.78 -5.80 14.83
C TYR A 273 -3.24 -6.31 14.83
N ILE A 274 -4.13 -5.57 14.19
CA ILE A 274 -5.53 -5.99 14.03
C ILE A 274 -5.62 -7.33 13.29
N ASP A 275 -4.97 -7.44 12.12
CA ASP A 275 -5.00 -8.66 11.31
C ASP A 275 -4.44 -9.89 12.06
N MET A 276 -3.38 -9.70 12.86
CA MET A 276 -2.72 -10.81 13.55
C MET A 276 -3.42 -11.23 14.85
N PHE A 277 -4.01 -10.29 15.58
CA PHE A 277 -4.42 -10.54 16.97
C PHE A 277 -5.90 -10.36 17.26
N ALA A 278 -6.70 -9.81 16.35
CA ALA A 278 -8.15 -9.76 16.53
C ALA A 278 -8.81 -11.15 16.46
N LYS A 279 -8.19 -12.11 15.78
CA LYS A 279 -8.65 -13.53 15.70
C LYS A 279 -10.15 -13.61 15.36
N ASP A 280 -10.93 -14.33 16.18
CA ASP A 280 -12.37 -14.52 16.01
C ASP A 280 -13.17 -13.20 16.13
N ASN A 281 -12.59 -12.17 16.75
CA ASN A 281 -13.17 -10.84 16.86
C ASN A 281 -12.78 -9.92 15.69
N HIS A 282 -12.13 -10.44 14.65
CA HIS A 282 -11.79 -9.65 13.47
C HIS A 282 -13.06 -9.22 12.74
N PRO A 283 -13.31 -7.92 12.56
CA PRO A 283 -14.60 -7.41 12.06
C PRO A 283 -14.80 -7.60 10.56
N GLY A 284 -13.88 -8.27 9.87
CA GLY A 284 -13.90 -8.43 8.41
C GLY A 284 -13.58 -7.14 7.64
N THR A 285 -12.87 -6.21 8.29
CA THR A 285 -12.35 -5.00 7.64
C THR A 285 -11.21 -5.34 6.69
N SER A 286 -11.15 -4.62 5.57
CA SER A 286 -10.02 -4.68 4.65
C SER A 286 -8.81 -3.92 5.20
N HIS A 287 -7.62 -4.20 4.65
CA HIS A 287 -6.37 -3.53 5.02
C HIS A 287 -6.50 -1.99 4.97
N GLY A 288 -6.99 -1.44 3.86
CA GLY A 288 -7.12 0.02 3.72
C GLY A 288 -8.11 0.66 4.69
N GLU A 289 -9.16 -0.07 5.13
CA GLU A 289 -10.06 0.42 6.19
C GLU A 289 -9.36 0.50 7.53
N GLN A 290 -8.56 -0.50 7.88
CA GLN A 290 -7.77 -0.52 9.11
C GLN A 290 -6.69 0.57 9.09
N VAL A 291 -5.96 0.70 7.97
CA VAL A 291 -4.96 1.75 7.77
C VAL A 291 -5.59 3.14 7.88
N GLY A 292 -6.79 3.34 7.32
CA GLY A 292 -7.50 4.61 7.42
C GLY A 292 -7.80 5.03 8.86
N ILE A 293 -8.38 4.12 9.65
CA ILE A 293 -8.66 4.36 11.08
C ILE A 293 -7.36 4.66 11.86
N ALA A 294 -6.33 3.87 11.57
CA ALA A 294 -5.02 4.04 12.20
C ALA A 294 -4.36 5.37 11.79
N THR A 295 -4.52 5.82 10.54
CA THR A 295 -4.05 7.13 10.07
C THR A 295 -4.68 8.27 10.85
N ILE A 296 -5.99 8.22 11.11
CA ILE A 296 -6.68 9.19 11.97
C ILE A 296 -6.05 9.22 13.37
N SER A 297 -5.79 8.05 13.95
CA SER A 297 -5.19 7.94 15.30
C SER A 297 -3.76 8.50 15.33
N ILE A 298 -2.93 8.12 14.37
CA ILE A 298 -1.54 8.62 14.26
C ILE A 298 -1.52 10.12 13.98
N SER A 299 -2.38 10.62 13.07
CA SER A 299 -2.49 12.05 12.77
C SER A 299 -2.83 12.86 14.03
N LYS A 300 -3.78 12.37 14.86
CA LYS A 300 -4.12 13.01 16.13
C LYS A 300 -2.94 13.07 17.09
N ILE A 301 -2.15 12.00 17.19
CA ILE A 301 -0.96 11.94 18.02
C ILE A 301 0.11 12.92 17.48
N GLN A 302 0.40 12.88 16.19
CA GLN A 302 1.38 13.77 15.55
C GLN A 302 0.99 15.24 15.75
N ASN A 303 -0.28 15.61 15.50
CA ASN A 303 -0.77 16.97 15.70
C ASN A 303 -0.64 17.43 17.17
N SER A 304 -0.95 16.56 18.13
CA SER A 304 -0.88 16.90 19.56
C SER A 304 0.57 17.13 20.04
N ILE A 305 1.53 16.44 19.46
CA ILE A 305 2.95 16.55 19.85
C ILE A 305 3.66 17.64 19.04
N LEU A 306 3.55 17.59 17.72
CA LEU A 306 4.38 18.39 16.83
C LEU A 306 3.89 19.84 16.71
N ASN A 307 2.60 20.12 16.94
CA ASN A 307 2.08 21.50 16.97
C ASN A 307 2.32 22.21 18.30
N ASN A 308 2.90 21.50 19.30
CA ASN A 308 3.26 22.10 20.56
C ASN A 308 4.66 22.72 20.48
N ASP A 309 4.81 23.98 20.93
CA ASP A 309 6.11 24.66 20.98
C ASP A 309 6.98 24.22 22.17
N THR A 310 6.39 23.49 23.11
CA THR A 310 7.11 22.84 24.21
C THR A 310 7.46 21.40 23.82
N PRO A 311 8.76 21.00 23.88
CA PRO A 311 9.14 19.64 23.54
C PRO A 311 8.56 18.60 24.51
N PRO A 312 8.21 17.39 24.03
CA PRO A 312 7.87 16.30 24.91
C PRO A 312 9.08 15.82 25.70
N ILE A 313 8.84 15.25 26.88
CA ILE A 313 9.90 14.60 27.66
C ILE A 313 9.98 13.14 27.24
N ILE A 314 11.10 12.77 26.64
CA ILE A 314 11.38 11.39 26.27
C ILE A 314 11.80 10.60 27.50
N LYS A 315 11.12 9.49 27.74
CA LYS A 315 11.43 8.55 28.82
C LYS A 315 12.19 7.34 28.26
N PRO A 316 12.97 6.63 29.08
CA PRO A 316 13.52 5.34 28.69
C PRO A 316 12.40 4.39 28.24
N THR A 317 12.68 3.61 27.21
CA THR A 317 11.71 2.68 26.65
C THR A 317 11.44 1.56 27.64
N GLN A 318 10.19 1.31 27.95
CA GLN A 318 9.75 0.18 28.74
C GLN A 318 8.99 -0.79 27.82
N ILE A 319 9.47 -2.02 27.70
CA ILE A 319 8.77 -3.08 26.96
C ILE A 319 7.91 -3.82 27.98
N PRO A 320 6.57 -3.86 27.81
CA PRO A 320 5.67 -4.53 28.75
C PRO A 320 5.69 -6.05 28.53
N GLU A 321 6.81 -6.70 28.83
CA GLU A 321 7.08 -8.11 28.52
C GLU A 321 6.00 -9.07 29.03
N GLN A 322 5.52 -8.87 30.26
CA GLN A 322 4.47 -9.74 30.83
C GLN A 322 3.16 -9.63 30.05
N GLU A 323 2.79 -8.40 29.63
CA GLU A 323 1.60 -8.19 28.83
C GLU A 323 1.75 -8.79 27.42
N ILE A 324 2.93 -8.65 26.82
CA ILE A 324 3.27 -9.27 25.53
C ILE A 324 3.16 -10.78 25.61
N ILE A 325 3.77 -11.39 26.63
CA ILE A 325 3.71 -12.84 26.83
C ILE A 325 2.27 -13.32 27.01
N GLN A 326 1.48 -12.59 27.82
CA GLN A 326 0.09 -12.93 28.07
C GLN A 326 -0.79 -12.84 26.81
N LYS A 327 -0.61 -11.81 26.01
CA LYS A 327 -1.41 -11.57 24.81
C LYS A 327 -0.93 -12.34 23.58
N LEU A 328 0.39 -12.48 23.40
CA LEU A 328 1.01 -12.91 22.15
C LEU A 328 1.88 -14.17 22.28
N GLY A 329 2.18 -14.60 23.52
CA GLY A 329 3.04 -15.75 23.80
C GLY A 329 4.55 -15.43 23.82
N HIS A 330 5.34 -16.32 24.42
CA HIS A 330 6.79 -16.16 24.59
C HIS A 330 7.55 -15.99 23.26
N GLN A 331 7.14 -16.69 22.20
CA GLN A 331 7.82 -16.62 20.90
C GLN A 331 7.76 -15.21 20.27
N MET A 332 6.70 -14.45 20.56
CA MET A 332 6.57 -13.06 20.05
C MET A 332 7.47 -12.09 20.81
N LEU A 333 7.81 -12.38 22.07
CA LEU A 333 8.68 -11.49 22.85
C LEU A 333 10.05 -11.33 22.19
N ASP A 334 10.70 -12.41 21.77
CA ASP A 334 11.99 -12.36 21.08
C ASP A 334 11.90 -11.59 19.76
N THR A 335 10.83 -11.82 19.00
CA THR A 335 10.58 -11.10 17.74
C THR A 335 10.42 -9.59 17.98
N ILE A 336 9.71 -9.21 19.04
CA ILE A 336 9.51 -7.80 19.41
C ILE A 336 10.82 -7.18 19.89
N HIS A 337 11.60 -7.87 20.72
CA HIS A 337 12.91 -7.39 21.15
C HIS A 337 13.83 -7.12 19.96
N ASP A 338 13.92 -8.04 19.01
CA ASP A 338 14.73 -7.86 17.80
C ASP A 338 14.24 -6.67 16.95
N ALA A 339 12.92 -6.54 16.75
CA ALA A 339 12.33 -5.42 15.99
C ALA A 339 12.53 -4.07 16.70
N MET A 340 12.56 -4.05 18.03
CA MET A 340 12.73 -2.83 18.84
C MET A 340 14.19 -2.45 19.09
N LYS A 341 15.14 -3.34 18.85
CA LYS A 341 16.56 -3.20 19.22
C LYS A 341 17.18 -1.83 18.87
N THR A 342 16.88 -1.29 17.69
CA THR A 342 17.37 0.03 17.26
C THR A 342 16.51 1.19 17.75
N LYS A 343 15.32 0.93 18.26
CA LYS A 343 14.33 1.91 18.70
C LYS A 343 14.27 2.09 20.21
N ILE A 344 14.94 1.22 20.98
CA ILE A 344 14.99 1.31 22.43
C ILE A 344 15.85 2.51 22.86
N PHE A 345 15.30 3.33 23.73
CA PHE A 345 16.01 4.37 24.43
C PHE A 345 16.30 3.93 25.87
N ASP A 346 17.58 3.80 26.21
CA ASP A 346 18.03 3.76 27.60
C ASP A 346 17.98 5.16 28.24
N GLU A 347 18.29 5.26 29.52
CA GLU A 347 18.31 6.55 30.23
C GLU A 347 19.24 7.56 29.57
N LYS A 348 20.43 7.15 29.18
CA LYS A 348 21.44 8.03 28.55
C LYS A 348 20.97 8.56 27.21
N ARG A 349 20.37 7.72 26.38
CA ARG A 349 19.86 8.12 25.06
C ARG A 349 18.62 9.02 25.19
N ALA A 350 17.73 8.73 26.15
CA ALA A 350 16.58 9.57 26.45
C ALA A 350 17.03 10.96 26.93
N GLU A 351 18.01 11.04 27.83
CA GLU A 351 18.60 12.31 28.31
C GLU A 351 19.25 13.09 27.16
N MET A 352 20.03 12.45 26.31
CA MET A 352 20.65 13.09 25.14
C MET A 352 19.59 13.73 24.22
N ILE A 353 18.49 13.05 23.95
CA ILE A 353 17.41 13.58 23.11
C ILE A 353 16.68 14.72 23.81
N ASN A 354 16.38 14.59 25.10
CA ASN A 354 15.77 15.67 25.87
C ASN A 354 16.62 16.96 25.86
N ASN A 355 17.94 16.83 26.04
CA ASN A 355 18.87 17.92 25.96
C ASN A 355 18.93 18.55 24.55
N PHE A 356 18.83 17.72 23.50
CA PHE A 356 18.76 18.19 22.13
C PHE A 356 17.43 18.93 21.87
N PHE A 357 16.30 18.37 22.28
CA PHE A 357 14.98 18.97 22.12
C PHE A 357 14.85 20.29 22.89
N HIS A 358 15.35 20.35 24.11
CA HIS A 358 15.33 21.58 24.91
C HIS A 358 15.99 22.76 24.17
N LYS A 359 17.04 22.51 23.40
CA LYS A 359 17.77 23.53 22.66
C LYS A 359 17.26 23.81 21.26
N ASN A 360 16.70 22.80 20.59
CA ASN A 360 16.49 22.82 19.14
C ASN A 360 15.07 22.43 18.74
N TRP A 361 14.09 22.43 19.66
CA TRP A 361 12.75 21.86 19.38
C TRP A 361 12.07 22.51 18.18
N LEU A 362 12.02 23.83 18.11
CA LEU A 362 11.35 24.54 17.03
C LEU A 362 12.02 24.27 15.67
N GLU A 363 13.34 24.23 15.62
CA GLU A 363 14.09 23.86 14.42
C GLU A 363 13.88 22.40 14.03
N PHE A 364 13.75 21.53 15.02
CA PHE A 364 13.48 20.10 14.80
C PHE A 364 12.09 19.85 14.22
N VAL A 365 11.05 20.51 14.77
CA VAL A 365 9.66 20.24 14.37
C VAL A 365 9.23 20.97 13.11
N GLN A 366 9.83 22.10 12.77
CA GLN A 366 9.41 22.90 11.62
C GLN A 366 9.33 22.07 10.32
N PRO A 367 10.37 21.31 9.91
CA PRO A 367 10.28 20.47 8.72
C PRO A 367 9.23 19.36 8.81
N LEU A 368 8.90 18.88 10.01
CA LEU A 368 7.85 17.89 10.23
C LEU A 368 6.47 18.51 10.04
N ARG A 369 6.25 19.70 10.63
CA ARG A 369 5.01 20.49 10.46
C ARG A 369 4.70 20.77 9.00
N GLU A 370 5.70 21.11 8.21
CA GLU A 370 5.56 21.36 6.76
C GLU A 370 5.12 20.13 5.94
N LYS A 371 5.35 18.93 6.46
CA LYS A 371 4.96 17.68 5.82
C LYS A 371 3.65 17.11 6.37
N MET A 372 3.19 17.61 7.52
CA MET A 372 1.91 17.20 8.10
C MET A 372 0.75 17.72 7.25
N LEU A 373 -0.26 16.88 7.12
CA LEU A 373 -1.58 17.31 6.72
C LEU A 373 -2.41 17.60 7.97
N ASP A 374 -3.20 18.67 7.92
CA ASP A 374 -4.08 19.01 9.04
C ASP A 374 -5.05 17.85 9.34
N TYR A 375 -5.25 17.56 10.62
CA TYR A 375 -6.14 16.50 11.08
C TYR A 375 -7.56 16.63 10.51
N ASP A 376 -8.12 17.85 10.48
CA ASP A 376 -9.47 18.08 9.99
C ASP A 376 -9.59 17.83 8.48
N ILE A 377 -8.53 18.07 7.71
CA ILE A 377 -8.48 17.75 6.28
C ILE A 377 -8.55 16.23 6.09
N ILE A 378 -7.75 15.47 6.84
CA ILE A 378 -7.75 14.00 6.78
C ILE A 378 -9.13 13.47 7.19
N TRP A 379 -9.65 13.94 8.32
CA TRP A 379 -10.94 13.51 8.86
C TRP A 379 -12.09 13.77 7.89
N ASN A 380 -12.16 14.97 7.33
CA ASN A 380 -13.25 15.39 6.45
C ASN A 380 -13.17 14.66 5.10
N SER A 381 -12.00 14.62 4.46
CA SER A 381 -11.84 13.96 3.16
C SER A 381 -12.11 12.46 3.23
N MET A 382 -11.70 11.78 4.31
CA MET A 382 -12.04 10.38 4.53
C MET A 382 -13.56 10.20 4.69
N GLY A 383 -14.25 11.07 5.43
CA GLY A 383 -15.70 11.04 5.55
C GLY A 383 -16.41 11.30 4.23
N GLU A 384 -15.96 12.26 3.44
CA GLU A 384 -16.51 12.56 2.11
C GLU A 384 -16.33 11.41 1.13
N CYS A 385 -15.19 10.69 1.22
CA CYS A 385 -14.94 9.49 0.42
C CYS A 385 -15.73 8.26 0.92
N GLY A 386 -16.35 8.32 2.10
CA GLY A 386 -17.06 7.20 2.72
C GLY A 386 -16.13 6.16 3.37
N ALA A 387 -14.91 6.55 3.71
CA ALA A 387 -13.98 5.70 4.44
C ALA A 387 -14.32 5.63 5.94
N LEU A 388 -13.97 4.52 6.58
CA LEU A 388 -14.10 4.36 8.03
C LEU A 388 -13.10 5.27 8.74
N ARG A 389 -13.54 5.91 9.86
CA ARG A 389 -12.72 6.89 10.57
C ARG A 389 -12.46 6.53 12.02
N THR A 390 -13.28 5.65 12.58
CA THR A 390 -13.18 5.24 13.98
C THR A 390 -13.18 3.72 14.12
N PRO A 391 -12.65 3.17 15.23
CA PRO A 391 -12.77 1.74 15.53
C PRO A 391 -14.22 1.26 15.57
N GLU A 392 -15.14 2.10 16.06
CA GLU A 392 -16.58 1.83 16.15
C GLU A 392 -17.21 1.69 14.75
N ASP A 393 -16.81 2.53 13.77
CA ASP A 393 -17.26 2.42 12.37
C ASP A 393 -16.86 1.05 11.80
N ALA A 394 -15.72 0.54 12.21
CA ALA A 394 -15.20 -0.78 11.82
C ALA A 394 -15.76 -1.94 12.65
N LYS A 395 -16.55 -1.67 13.68
CA LYS A 395 -16.99 -2.67 14.68
C LYS A 395 -15.83 -3.36 15.40
N LEU A 396 -14.71 -2.68 15.54
CA LEU A 396 -13.59 -3.12 16.37
C LEU A 396 -13.91 -2.87 17.85
N ASP A 397 -13.51 -3.81 18.70
CA ASP A 397 -13.57 -3.58 20.15
C ASP A 397 -12.64 -2.42 20.54
N SER A 398 -13.21 -1.38 21.15
CA SER A 398 -12.46 -0.17 21.53
C SER A 398 -11.36 -0.46 22.58
N ASN A 399 -11.52 -1.51 23.42
CA ASN A 399 -10.48 -1.89 24.37
C ASN A 399 -9.34 -2.67 23.70
N PHE A 400 -9.66 -3.43 22.65
CA PHE A 400 -8.65 -4.09 21.82
C PHE A 400 -7.84 -3.08 21.01
N TYR A 401 -8.49 -2.03 20.51
CA TYR A 401 -7.84 -1.02 19.65
C TYR A 401 -6.93 -0.06 20.46
N LYS A 402 -7.26 0.23 21.72
CA LYS A 402 -6.49 1.10 22.62
C LYS A 402 -5.22 0.38 23.13
#